data_c6d9f37c6e2da59d64cf88e8837a2729
#
_entry.id   c6d9f37c6e2da59d64cf88e8837a2729
#
_cell.length_a   1.000
_cell.length_b   1.000
_cell.length_c   1.000
_cell.angle_alpha   90.00
_cell.angle_beta   90.00
_cell.angle_gamma   90.00
#
_symmetry.space_group_name_H-M   'P 1'
#
loop_
_entity.id
_entity.type
_entity.pdbx_description
1 polymer ?
#
loop_
_entity_poly.entity_id
_entity_poly.type
_entity_poly.pdbx_seq_one_letter_code
_entity_poly.pdbx_strand_id
1 'polypeptide(L)'
;MVGSLYCRQTIRAWNYIRITGSAPLKAIIHETEKFRCNACLEIFEANFEGKNAPKYDEGAHAIIAMLKYSASVPFYRLEKIQKHLHTPMPASTQWDLMENLGNHLYPIWQSLLKSASEGNKFFIDDTKAKVLALMKENKKQSPERKGIYTTGLISETDEGKIVLYLTGRRHAGENIDRIIRERKSDKRAILMSDALSANDKSDYNFLRSYCLTHGRRKFYDLDKKFTEASEFVVGQIAVAYKNDKYCKENHLSPAERLKYHQEHSRESMSDLKKWCENIIENKEAEPNSILSTEIMYLLNHWDGLASFLSIEGAELDNNQLEQKLRLSVLNRKNWLFYKSELGALIGDIICSLIKTCEAANVNPFDYFVWAMKNKDLIKSSPENFLPWRFKV
;
A
#
# COMPACT_ATOMS: atom_id res chain seq x y z
N MET A 1 57.04 44.60 12.76
CA MET A 1 57.14 43.31 12.02
C MET A 1 55.83 42.56 12.09
N VAL A 2 55.32 42.27 10.97
CA VAL A 2 53.98 41.95 10.65
C VAL A 2 53.60 40.54 11.07
N GLY A 3 52.63 40.39 11.97
CA GLY A 3 51.94 39.15 12.20
C GLY A 3 50.66 39.09 11.35
N SER A 4 50.66 38.30 10.28
CA SER A 4 49.47 38.08 9.47
C SER A 4 48.44 37.32 10.26
N LEU A 5 47.37 37.95 10.64
CA LEU A 5 46.14 37.33 11.11
C LEU A 5 45.50 36.57 9.94
N TYR A 6 45.70 35.26 9.89
CA TYR A 6 44.89 34.39 9.05
C TYR A 6 43.47 34.32 9.65
N CYS A 7 42.58 35.11 9.05
CA CYS A 7 41.15 34.95 9.31
C CYS A 7 40.72 33.59 8.74
N ARG A 8 40.50 32.56 9.59
CA ARG A 8 39.87 31.31 9.21
C ARG A 8 38.41 31.61 8.84
N GLN A 9 38.17 31.87 7.58
CA GLN A 9 36.80 31.69 7.06
C GLN A 9 36.43 30.23 7.20
N THR A 10 35.35 29.94 7.91
CA THR A 10 34.76 28.61 8.00
C THR A 10 34.13 28.32 6.64
N ILE A 11 34.90 27.77 5.72
CA ILE A 11 34.39 27.25 4.45
C ILE A 11 33.59 25.99 4.81
N ARG A 12 32.35 25.88 4.28
CA ARG A 12 31.54 24.68 4.42
C ARG A 12 32.38 23.44 4.08
N ALA A 13 32.35 22.42 4.96
CA ALA A 13 33.03 21.18 4.71
C ALA A 13 32.60 20.57 3.37
N TRP A 14 33.56 20.17 2.54
CA TRP A 14 33.28 19.46 1.31
C TRP A 14 33.01 17.99 1.67
N ASN A 15 31.83 17.50 1.29
CA ASN A 15 31.48 16.10 1.49
C ASN A 15 31.93 15.29 0.26
N TYR A 16 32.89 14.40 0.45
CA TYR A 16 33.25 13.42 -0.56
C TYR A 16 32.53 12.13 -0.28
N ILE A 17 31.66 11.71 -1.19
CA ILE A 17 30.87 10.48 -1.06
C ILE A 17 31.50 9.41 -1.96
N ARG A 18 31.87 8.27 -1.38
CA ARG A 18 32.27 7.05 -2.10
C ARG A 18 31.28 5.94 -1.79
N ILE A 19 30.58 5.46 -2.81
CA ILE A 19 29.65 4.33 -2.69
C ILE A 19 30.43 3.05 -3.00
N THR A 20 30.41 2.09 -2.06
CA THR A 20 31.01 0.76 -2.21
C THR A 20 29.93 -0.31 -2.13
N GLY A 21 30.02 -1.34 -3.00
CA GLY A 21 29.12 -2.48 -2.95
C GLY A 21 29.43 -3.44 -1.80
N SER A 22 28.41 -4.02 -1.18
CA SER A 22 28.52 -5.09 -0.20
C SER A 22 27.37 -6.08 -0.35
N ALA A 23 27.54 -7.30 0.16
CA ALA A 23 26.46 -8.27 0.22
C ALA A 23 25.38 -7.82 1.23
N PRO A 24 24.06 -8.03 0.95
CA PRO A 24 22.99 -7.68 1.86
C PRO A 24 23.06 -8.42 3.20
N LEU A 25 23.58 -9.66 3.20
CA LEU A 25 23.81 -10.48 4.38
C LEU A 25 25.30 -10.79 4.51
N LYS A 26 25.79 -10.81 5.74
CA LYS A 26 27.16 -11.18 6.08
C LYS A 26 27.13 -12.33 7.08
N ALA A 27 27.83 -13.42 6.78
CA ALA A 27 28.03 -14.52 7.72
C ALA A 27 29.30 -14.28 8.56
N ILE A 28 29.18 -14.50 9.87
CA ILE A 28 30.31 -14.55 10.79
C ILE A 28 30.44 -16.01 11.26
N ILE A 29 31.59 -16.60 11.05
CA ILE A 29 31.90 -17.98 11.44
C ILE A 29 32.78 -17.91 12.68
N HIS A 30 32.31 -18.49 13.78
CA HIS A 30 33.10 -18.67 14.99
C HIS A 30 33.57 -20.13 15.04
N GLU A 31 34.87 -20.34 14.97
CA GLU A 31 35.49 -21.67 15.11
C GLU A 31 35.98 -21.81 16.54
N THR A 32 35.53 -22.83 17.25
CA THR A 32 35.92 -23.13 18.64
C THR A 32 36.52 -24.53 18.72
N GLU A 33 37.61 -24.66 19.45
CA GLU A 33 38.19 -25.95 19.77
C GLU A 33 37.31 -26.68 20.81
N LYS A 34 37.17 -28.00 20.62
CA LYS A 34 36.49 -28.89 21.55
C LYS A 34 37.45 -29.94 22.08
N PHE A 35 37.53 -30.06 23.39
CA PHE A 35 38.34 -31.06 24.05
C PHE A 35 37.44 -32.06 24.79
N ARG A 36 37.80 -33.35 24.69
CA ARG A 36 37.16 -34.39 25.46
C ARG A 36 38.08 -34.88 26.59
N CYS A 37 37.61 -34.91 27.80
CA CYS A 37 38.35 -35.48 28.90
C CYS A 37 38.42 -37.01 28.74
N ASN A 38 39.62 -37.58 28.77
CA ASN A 38 39.80 -39.05 28.66
C ASN A 38 39.34 -39.79 29.90
N ALA A 39 39.26 -39.13 31.07
CA ALA A 39 38.85 -39.75 32.32
C ALA A 39 37.32 -39.78 32.53
N CYS A 40 36.64 -38.63 32.32
CA CYS A 40 35.19 -38.54 32.52
C CYS A 40 34.40 -38.43 31.25
N LEU A 41 35.04 -38.41 30.05
CA LEU A 41 34.44 -38.30 28.73
C LEU A 41 33.66 -36.98 28.50
N GLU A 42 33.75 -36.03 29.42
CA GLU A 42 33.10 -34.75 29.31
C GLU A 42 33.72 -33.91 28.22
N ILE A 43 32.87 -33.14 27.49
CA ILE A 43 33.29 -32.28 26.38
C ILE A 43 33.40 -30.84 26.89
N PHE A 44 34.55 -30.23 26.68
CA PHE A 44 34.83 -28.83 26.98
C PHE A 44 34.92 -28.04 25.69
N GLU A 45 34.24 -26.92 25.63
CA GLU A 45 34.26 -25.99 24.51
C GLU A 45 34.51 -24.56 24.99
N ALA A 46 35.28 -23.80 24.25
CA ALA A 46 35.51 -22.39 24.57
C ALA A 46 34.21 -21.60 24.58
N ASN A 47 34.07 -20.71 25.56
CA ASN A 47 32.97 -19.77 25.60
C ASN A 47 33.38 -18.50 24.88
N PHE A 48 32.46 -17.92 24.05
CA PHE A 48 32.67 -16.67 23.34
C PHE A 48 31.42 -15.82 23.41
N GLU A 49 31.59 -14.52 23.25
CA GLU A 49 30.48 -13.57 23.22
C GLU A 49 29.58 -13.87 22.01
N GLY A 50 28.28 -14.02 22.25
CA GLY A 50 27.30 -14.35 21.21
C GLY A 50 27.08 -15.86 20.97
N LYS A 51 27.71 -16.78 21.72
CA LYS A 51 27.51 -18.24 21.58
C LYS A 51 26.03 -18.67 21.58
N ASN A 52 25.20 -17.97 22.35
CA ASN A 52 23.76 -18.24 22.48
C ASN A 52 22.89 -17.25 21.66
N ALA A 53 23.51 -16.39 20.85
CA ALA A 53 22.77 -15.48 20.00
C ALA A 53 22.00 -16.23 18.90
N PRO A 54 20.82 -15.75 18.48
CA PRO A 54 20.12 -16.33 17.35
C PRO A 54 20.98 -16.36 16.08
N LYS A 55 20.89 -17.44 15.31
CA LYS A 55 21.63 -17.57 14.04
C LYS A 55 21.36 -16.43 13.06
N TYR A 56 20.16 -15.88 13.09
CA TYR A 56 19.74 -14.77 12.25
C TYR A 56 19.30 -13.62 13.14
N ASP A 57 19.94 -12.48 12.99
CA ASP A 57 19.63 -11.26 13.72
C ASP A 57 18.39 -10.52 13.17
N GLU A 58 18.03 -9.43 13.78
CA GLU A 58 16.90 -8.59 13.36
C GLU A 58 17.14 -7.97 11.96
N GLY A 59 18.39 -7.67 11.65
CA GLY A 59 18.80 -7.15 10.34
C GLY A 59 18.56 -8.16 9.23
N ALA A 60 18.83 -9.46 9.48
CA ALA A 60 18.55 -10.53 8.52
C ALA A 60 17.05 -10.68 8.24
N HIS A 61 16.18 -10.56 9.26
CA HIS A 61 14.73 -10.54 9.08
C HIS A 61 14.29 -9.34 8.23
N ALA A 62 14.78 -8.15 8.58
CA ALA A 62 14.43 -6.90 7.90
C ALA A 62 14.86 -6.90 6.43
N ILE A 63 16.09 -7.32 6.11
CA ILE A 63 16.59 -7.30 4.73
C ILE A 63 15.85 -8.32 3.85
N ILE A 64 15.56 -9.52 4.36
CA ILE A 64 14.77 -10.51 3.60
C ILE A 64 13.34 -9.99 3.36
N ALA A 65 12.72 -9.32 4.35
CA ALA A 65 11.42 -8.68 4.17
C ALA A 65 11.45 -7.62 3.07
N MET A 66 12.45 -6.74 3.07
CA MET A 66 12.60 -5.70 2.05
C MET A 66 12.82 -6.30 0.67
N LEU A 67 13.70 -7.27 0.52
CA LEU A 67 13.97 -7.93 -0.76
C LEU A 67 12.74 -8.69 -1.28
N LYS A 68 12.03 -9.39 -0.40
CA LYS A 68 10.84 -10.17 -0.77
C LYS A 68 9.64 -9.29 -1.06
N TYR A 69 9.26 -8.40 -0.14
CA TYR A 69 7.96 -7.73 -0.17
C TYR A 69 8.03 -6.31 -0.75
N SER A 70 9.15 -5.58 -0.61
CA SER A 70 9.31 -4.27 -1.24
C SER A 70 9.91 -4.37 -2.65
N ALA A 71 10.96 -5.17 -2.82
CA ALA A 71 11.61 -5.38 -4.12
C ALA A 71 11.00 -6.51 -4.97
N SER A 72 9.97 -7.21 -4.45
CA SER A 72 9.23 -8.27 -5.17
C SER A 72 10.08 -9.49 -5.57
N VAL A 73 11.21 -9.76 -4.93
CA VAL A 73 12.07 -10.89 -5.29
C VAL A 73 11.57 -12.20 -4.66
N PRO A 74 11.27 -13.24 -5.44
CA PRO A 74 10.82 -14.53 -4.89
C PRO A 74 11.94 -15.27 -4.14
N PHE A 75 11.59 -16.03 -3.10
CA PHE A 75 12.54 -16.73 -2.24
C PHE A 75 13.55 -17.59 -3.01
N TYR A 76 13.13 -18.31 -4.06
CA TYR A 76 14.04 -19.15 -4.85
C TYR A 76 15.10 -18.32 -5.60
N ARG A 77 14.79 -17.07 -5.98
CA ARG A 77 15.79 -16.16 -6.58
C ARG A 77 16.70 -15.58 -5.51
N LEU A 78 16.15 -15.24 -4.35
CA LEU A 78 16.98 -14.81 -3.21
C LEU A 78 17.94 -15.92 -2.78
N GLU A 79 17.51 -17.18 -2.73
CA GLU A 79 18.38 -18.32 -2.45
C GLU A 79 19.55 -18.40 -3.44
N LYS A 80 19.29 -18.24 -4.75
CA LYS A 80 20.33 -18.20 -5.77
C LYS A 80 21.30 -17.01 -5.57
N ILE A 81 20.77 -15.82 -5.33
CA ILE A 81 21.57 -14.61 -5.09
C ILE A 81 22.44 -14.80 -3.86
N GLN A 82 21.88 -15.27 -2.74
CA GLN A 82 22.62 -15.50 -1.50
C GLN A 82 23.72 -16.55 -1.66
N LYS A 83 23.48 -17.60 -2.46
CA LYS A 83 24.52 -18.58 -2.80
C LYS A 83 25.70 -17.95 -3.53
N HIS A 84 25.44 -17.06 -4.51
CA HIS A 84 26.49 -16.34 -5.22
C HIS A 84 27.25 -15.34 -4.35
N LEU A 85 26.61 -14.83 -3.31
CA LEU A 85 27.19 -13.90 -2.33
C LEU A 85 27.83 -14.63 -1.13
N HIS A 86 28.08 -15.94 -1.23
CA HIS A 86 28.72 -16.79 -0.22
C HIS A 86 27.98 -16.85 1.13
N THR A 87 26.69 -16.50 1.16
CA THR A 87 25.84 -16.60 2.35
C THR A 87 24.58 -17.40 1.97
N PRO A 88 24.70 -18.72 1.71
CA PRO A 88 23.56 -19.52 1.24
C PRO A 88 22.45 -19.58 2.29
N MET A 89 21.23 -19.30 1.87
CA MET A 89 20.03 -19.35 2.69
C MET A 89 18.89 -20.01 1.91
N PRO A 90 18.47 -21.22 2.27
CA PRO A 90 17.38 -21.92 1.60
C PRO A 90 16.08 -21.14 1.62
N ALA A 91 15.24 -21.33 0.61
CA ALA A 91 13.93 -20.68 0.51
C ALA A 91 13.02 -20.96 1.72
N SER A 92 13.12 -22.18 2.31
CA SER A 92 12.41 -22.55 3.54
C SER A 92 12.85 -21.70 4.73
N THR A 93 14.14 -21.53 4.93
CA THR A 93 14.67 -20.68 6.01
C THR A 93 14.25 -19.21 5.84
N GLN A 94 14.25 -18.71 4.61
CA GLN A 94 13.74 -17.37 4.35
C GLN A 94 12.26 -17.23 4.70
N TRP A 95 11.46 -18.28 4.42
CA TRP A 95 10.07 -18.30 4.84
C TRP A 95 9.93 -18.30 6.37
N ASP A 96 10.69 -19.14 7.08
CA ASP A 96 10.67 -19.21 8.55
C ASP A 96 10.98 -17.85 9.18
N LEU A 97 11.94 -17.10 8.61
CA LEU A 97 12.25 -15.73 9.04
C LEU A 97 11.07 -14.78 8.82
N MET A 98 10.37 -14.89 7.69
CA MET A 98 9.22 -14.04 7.38
C MET A 98 8.01 -14.38 8.25
N GLU A 99 7.75 -15.65 8.51
CA GLU A 99 6.72 -16.09 9.43
C GLU A 99 7.00 -15.60 10.85
N ASN A 100 8.24 -15.72 11.30
CA ASN A 100 8.68 -15.20 12.59
C ASN A 100 8.49 -13.67 12.69
N LEU A 101 8.95 -12.92 11.69
CA LEU A 101 8.77 -11.46 11.61
C LEU A 101 7.28 -11.10 11.63
N GLY A 102 6.47 -11.72 10.76
CA GLY A 102 5.04 -11.44 10.67
C GLY A 102 4.30 -11.69 11.97
N ASN A 103 4.63 -12.78 12.68
CA ASN A 103 4.04 -13.09 13.99
C ASN A 103 4.38 -12.03 15.04
N HIS A 104 5.60 -11.48 15.01
CA HIS A 104 5.99 -10.38 15.91
C HIS A 104 5.31 -9.05 15.55
N LEU A 105 5.09 -8.80 14.27
CA LEU A 105 4.44 -7.58 13.78
C LEU A 105 2.91 -7.64 13.84
N TYR A 106 2.32 -8.82 14.02
CA TYR A 106 0.87 -9.02 14.03
C TYR A 106 0.13 -8.12 15.03
N PRO A 107 0.56 -7.96 16.30
CA PRO A 107 -0.11 -7.05 17.24
C PRO A 107 -0.07 -5.58 16.77
N ILE A 108 1.05 -5.15 16.19
CA ILE A 108 1.16 -3.79 15.62
C ILE A 108 0.17 -3.63 14.46
N TRP A 109 0.08 -4.63 13.58
CA TRP A 109 -0.85 -4.61 12.45
C TRP A 109 -2.31 -4.58 12.91
N GLN A 110 -2.67 -5.28 13.99
CA GLN A 110 -4.00 -5.17 14.60
C GLN A 110 -4.28 -3.76 15.13
N SER A 111 -3.30 -3.13 15.79
CA SER A 111 -3.41 -1.73 16.23
C SER A 111 -3.52 -0.77 15.04
N LEU A 112 -2.83 -1.08 13.94
CA LEU A 112 -2.91 -0.31 12.70
C LEU A 112 -4.31 -0.39 12.08
N LEU A 113 -4.95 -1.57 12.06
CA LEU A 113 -6.34 -1.74 11.63
C LEU A 113 -7.31 -0.91 12.47
N LYS A 114 -7.11 -0.92 13.79
CA LYS A 114 -7.92 -0.13 14.72
C LYS A 114 -7.73 1.37 14.50
N SER A 115 -6.48 1.84 14.35
CA SER A 115 -6.22 3.25 14.03
C SER A 115 -6.80 3.64 12.67
N ALA A 116 -6.75 2.74 11.69
CA ALA A 116 -7.31 2.98 10.37
C ALA A 116 -8.84 3.19 10.40
N SER A 117 -9.58 2.58 11.35
CA SER A 117 -11.02 2.76 11.46
C SER A 117 -11.43 4.22 11.74
N GLU A 118 -10.56 5.01 12.35
CA GLU A 118 -10.81 6.41 12.71
C GLU A 118 -10.53 7.41 11.57
N GLY A 119 -10.15 6.93 10.39
CA GLY A 119 -9.85 7.80 9.25
C GLY A 119 -11.03 8.66 8.81
N ASN A 120 -10.74 9.89 8.40
CA ASN A 120 -11.73 10.81 7.86
C ASN A 120 -11.98 10.60 6.36
N LYS A 121 -11.03 9.96 5.68
CA LYS A 121 -11.08 9.65 4.26
C LYS A 121 -10.47 8.26 4.00
N PHE A 122 -11.17 7.48 3.20
CA PHE A 122 -10.77 6.15 2.78
C PHE A 122 -10.66 6.06 1.26
N PHE A 123 -9.66 5.31 0.80
CA PHE A 123 -9.50 4.89 -0.58
C PHE A 123 -9.48 3.38 -0.60
N ILE A 124 -10.30 2.76 -1.42
CA ILE A 124 -10.36 1.30 -1.54
C ILE A 124 -10.34 0.87 -3.00
N ASP A 125 -9.71 -0.27 -3.25
CA ASP A 125 -9.73 -0.94 -4.55
C ASP A 125 -9.25 -2.39 -4.39
N ASP A 126 -9.62 -3.25 -5.36
CA ASP A 126 -9.29 -4.66 -5.39
C ASP A 126 -8.38 -5.02 -6.56
N THR A 127 -7.41 -5.87 -6.32
CA THR A 127 -6.69 -6.56 -7.39
C THR A 127 -6.79 -8.07 -7.24
N LYS A 128 -6.86 -8.82 -8.35
CA LYS A 128 -6.89 -10.28 -8.32
C LYS A 128 -5.65 -10.83 -7.61
N ALA A 129 -5.84 -11.81 -6.75
CA ALA A 129 -4.79 -12.54 -6.07
C ALA A 129 -4.84 -14.04 -6.38
N LYS A 130 -3.77 -14.77 -6.04
CA LYS A 130 -3.72 -16.24 -6.14
C LYS A 130 -3.22 -16.80 -4.82
N VAL A 131 -4.08 -17.56 -4.13
CA VAL A 131 -3.75 -18.31 -2.92
C VAL A 131 -4.05 -19.79 -3.22
N LEU A 132 -3.00 -20.64 -3.29
CA LEU A 132 -3.15 -22.01 -3.78
C LEU A 132 -4.09 -22.84 -2.90
N ALA A 133 -4.09 -22.63 -1.59
CA ALA A 133 -5.01 -23.30 -0.66
C ALA A 133 -6.46 -23.02 -1.04
N LEU A 134 -6.84 -21.73 -1.20
CA LEU A 134 -8.18 -21.33 -1.60
C LEU A 134 -8.55 -21.79 -3.02
N MET A 135 -7.58 -21.80 -3.94
CA MET A 135 -7.80 -22.32 -5.31
C MET A 135 -8.07 -23.84 -5.31
N LYS A 136 -7.40 -24.60 -4.43
CA LYS A 136 -7.67 -26.04 -4.27
C LYS A 136 -9.05 -26.28 -3.67
N GLU A 137 -9.44 -25.49 -2.68
CA GLU A 137 -10.78 -25.53 -2.09
C GLU A 137 -11.87 -25.24 -3.14
N ASN A 138 -11.68 -24.22 -3.98
CA ASN A 138 -12.59 -23.92 -5.09
C ASN A 138 -12.83 -25.11 -6.03
N LYS A 139 -11.81 -25.93 -6.26
CA LYS A 139 -11.92 -27.12 -7.11
C LYS A 139 -12.64 -28.28 -6.42
N LYS A 140 -12.47 -28.41 -5.09
CA LYS A 140 -13.02 -29.55 -4.31
C LYS A 140 -14.46 -29.32 -3.88
N GLN A 141 -14.78 -28.13 -3.40
CA GLN A 141 -16.04 -27.82 -2.70
C GLN A 141 -16.98 -26.92 -3.49
N SER A 142 -16.55 -26.37 -4.65
CA SER A 142 -17.34 -25.43 -5.45
C SER A 142 -18.05 -24.35 -4.60
N PRO A 143 -17.34 -23.58 -3.76
CA PRO A 143 -17.95 -22.60 -2.91
C PRO A 143 -18.66 -21.53 -3.74
N GLU A 144 -19.68 -20.86 -3.17
CA GLU A 144 -20.41 -19.78 -3.82
C GLU A 144 -19.47 -18.67 -4.30
N ARG A 145 -18.43 -18.38 -3.53
CA ARG A 145 -17.42 -17.34 -3.83
C ARG A 145 -16.11 -17.98 -4.24
N LYS A 146 -15.78 -17.86 -5.52
CA LYS A 146 -14.53 -18.38 -6.11
C LYS A 146 -13.44 -17.30 -6.29
N GLY A 147 -13.81 -16.03 -6.26
CA GLY A 147 -12.87 -14.92 -6.39
C GLY A 147 -11.86 -14.87 -5.23
N ILE A 148 -10.63 -14.49 -5.55
CA ILE A 148 -9.57 -14.25 -4.57
C ILE A 148 -8.94 -12.92 -4.93
N TYR A 149 -8.91 -11.99 -3.97
CA TYR A 149 -8.50 -10.61 -4.17
C TYR A 149 -7.49 -10.19 -3.11
N THR A 150 -6.68 -9.19 -3.43
CA THR A 150 -5.98 -8.36 -2.45
C THR A 150 -6.65 -7.00 -2.50
N THR A 151 -7.35 -6.63 -1.45
CA THR A 151 -7.84 -5.28 -1.23
C THR A 151 -6.70 -4.40 -0.78
N GLY A 152 -6.50 -3.28 -1.46
CA GLY A 152 -5.72 -2.15 -0.96
C GLY A 152 -6.66 -1.16 -0.28
N LEU A 153 -6.21 -0.59 0.82
CA LEU A 153 -6.91 0.45 1.55
C LEU A 153 -5.94 1.53 1.99
N ILE A 154 -6.28 2.78 1.77
CA ILE A 154 -5.64 3.92 2.44
C ILE A 154 -6.66 4.53 3.38
N SER A 155 -6.28 4.77 4.64
CA SER A 155 -7.04 5.54 5.61
C SER A 155 -6.25 6.80 5.95
N GLU A 156 -6.85 7.97 5.76
CA GLU A 156 -6.28 9.25 6.18
C GLU A 156 -6.83 9.61 7.56
N THR A 157 -5.95 9.60 8.55
CA THR A 157 -6.23 9.93 9.94
C THR A 157 -5.53 11.21 10.36
N ASP A 158 -5.84 11.74 11.53
CA ASP A 158 -5.15 12.92 12.09
C ASP A 158 -3.66 12.63 12.41
N GLU A 159 -3.29 11.36 12.61
CA GLU A 159 -1.90 10.93 12.84
C GLU A 159 -1.12 10.65 11.53
N GLY A 160 -1.81 10.57 10.38
CA GLY A 160 -1.19 10.34 9.06
C GLY A 160 -1.92 9.33 8.20
N LYS A 161 -1.25 8.89 7.14
CA LYS A 161 -1.81 7.93 6.17
C LYS A 161 -1.44 6.51 6.55
N ILE A 162 -2.45 5.66 6.68
CA ILE A 162 -2.32 4.22 6.93
C ILE A 162 -2.61 3.48 5.63
N VAL A 163 -1.72 2.59 5.23
CA VAL A 163 -1.89 1.75 4.04
C VAL A 163 -2.03 0.30 4.48
N LEU A 164 -3.12 -0.34 4.06
CA LEU A 164 -3.42 -1.73 4.41
C LEU A 164 -3.60 -2.59 3.15
N TYR A 165 -3.17 -3.84 3.27
CA TYR A 165 -3.46 -4.90 2.32
C TYR A 165 -4.20 -6.02 3.02
N LEU A 166 -5.24 -6.57 2.36
CA LEU A 166 -6.09 -7.63 2.90
C LEU A 166 -6.37 -8.63 1.77
N THR A 167 -5.73 -9.80 1.85
CA THR A 167 -5.83 -10.83 0.82
C THR A 167 -6.78 -11.95 1.25
N GLY A 168 -7.76 -12.27 0.40
CA GLY A 168 -8.73 -13.32 0.68
C GLY A 168 -9.89 -13.36 -0.31
N ARG A 169 -11.04 -13.86 0.14
CA ARG A 169 -12.26 -13.97 -0.67
C ARG A 169 -13.15 -12.73 -0.61
N ARG A 170 -12.89 -11.81 0.31
CA ARG A 170 -13.69 -10.59 0.49
C ARG A 170 -13.28 -9.53 -0.50
N HIS A 171 -14.29 -8.79 -0.96
CA HIS A 171 -14.11 -7.58 -1.74
C HIS A 171 -13.81 -6.36 -0.85
N ALA A 172 -13.39 -5.28 -1.48
CA ALA A 172 -13.03 -4.03 -0.81
C ALA A 172 -14.16 -3.48 0.06
N GLY A 173 -15.41 -3.49 -0.40
CA GLY A 173 -16.59 -3.08 0.38
C GLY A 173 -16.78 -3.89 1.66
N GLU A 174 -16.54 -5.20 1.63
CA GLU A 174 -16.66 -6.06 2.81
C GLU A 174 -15.47 -5.89 3.78
N ASN A 175 -14.29 -5.59 3.22
CA ASN A 175 -13.10 -5.34 4.03
C ASN A 175 -13.18 -3.99 4.74
N ILE A 176 -13.69 -2.94 4.09
CA ILE A 176 -13.89 -1.64 4.75
C ILE A 176 -14.95 -1.73 5.83
N ASP A 177 -16.05 -2.46 5.63
CA ASP A 177 -17.07 -2.68 6.66
C ASP A 177 -16.48 -3.33 7.92
N ARG A 178 -15.62 -4.32 7.74
CA ARG A 178 -14.95 -4.96 8.86
C ARG A 178 -14.08 -3.97 9.66
N ILE A 179 -13.35 -3.10 8.97
CA ILE A 179 -12.47 -2.10 9.60
C ILE A 179 -13.32 -1.05 10.30
N ILE A 180 -14.34 -0.52 9.64
CA ILE A 180 -15.13 0.61 10.15
C ILE A 180 -15.98 0.24 11.38
N ARG A 181 -16.22 -1.04 11.65
CA ARG A 181 -16.95 -1.49 12.85
C ARG A 181 -16.28 -1.06 14.16
N GLU A 182 -14.97 -0.88 14.13
CA GLU A 182 -14.19 -0.40 15.30
C GLU A 182 -14.21 1.12 15.45
N ARG A 183 -14.80 1.84 14.48
CA ARG A 183 -14.88 3.30 14.46
C ARG A 183 -15.72 3.85 15.61
N LYS A 184 -15.17 4.87 16.28
CA LYS A 184 -15.84 5.58 17.38
C LYS A 184 -16.31 6.98 16.98
N SER A 185 -15.74 7.55 15.92
CA SER A 185 -16.08 8.88 15.43
C SER A 185 -17.48 8.90 14.81
N ASP A 186 -18.32 9.84 15.20
CA ASP A 186 -19.65 10.07 14.63
C ASP A 186 -19.63 10.83 13.30
N LYS A 187 -18.46 11.39 12.92
CA LYS A 187 -18.32 12.10 11.65
C LYS A 187 -18.36 11.13 10.49
N ARG A 188 -19.17 11.43 9.48
CA ARG A 188 -19.20 10.66 8.23
C ARG A 188 -17.86 10.78 7.53
N ALA A 189 -17.27 9.64 7.18
CA ALA A 189 -16.03 9.59 6.41
C ALA A 189 -16.31 9.60 4.91
N ILE A 190 -15.36 10.10 4.14
CA ILE A 190 -15.37 10.03 2.67
C ILE A 190 -14.85 8.66 2.25
N LEU A 191 -15.52 8.00 1.29
CA LEU A 191 -15.05 6.77 0.68
C LEU A 191 -14.84 6.99 -0.81
N MET A 192 -13.57 6.95 -1.24
CA MET A 192 -13.17 6.97 -2.64
C MET A 192 -12.99 5.54 -3.14
N SER A 193 -13.70 5.20 -4.23
CA SER A 193 -13.58 3.90 -4.90
C SER A 193 -13.75 4.04 -6.42
N ASP A 194 -13.56 2.95 -7.16
CA ASP A 194 -14.20 2.81 -8.47
C ASP A 194 -15.70 2.58 -8.24
N ALA A 195 -16.54 3.00 -9.17
CA ALA A 195 -18.00 2.85 -9.04
C ALA A 195 -18.48 1.39 -9.26
N LEU A 196 -17.69 0.38 -8.87
CA LEU A 196 -18.09 -1.02 -8.93
C LEU A 196 -19.03 -1.36 -7.78
N SER A 197 -20.14 -2.01 -8.08
CA SER A 197 -21.14 -2.41 -7.09
C SER A 197 -20.60 -3.26 -5.92
N ALA A 198 -19.50 -3.99 -6.15
CA ALA A 198 -18.83 -4.77 -5.11
C ALA A 198 -18.14 -3.88 -4.06
N ASN A 199 -17.71 -2.68 -4.44
CA ASN A 199 -17.07 -1.69 -3.58
C ASN A 199 -18.08 -0.81 -2.85
N ASP A 200 -19.33 -0.78 -3.32
CA ASP A 200 -20.44 0.00 -2.74
C ASP A 200 -21.24 -0.74 -1.67
N LYS A 201 -20.95 -2.00 -1.42
CA LYS A 201 -21.67 -2.86 -0.45
C LYS A 201 -21.28 -2.60 1.01
N SER A 202 -21.08 -1.36 1.41
CA SER A 202 -20.83 -1.02 2.80
C SER A 202 -22.14 -0.60 3.49
N ASP A 203 -22.40 -1.17 4.69
CA ASP A 203 -23.54 -0.77 5.54
C ASP A 203 -23.29 0.59 6.21
N TYR A 204 -22.06 1.08 6.25
CA TYR A 204 -21.73 2.37 6.82
C TYR A 204 -22.10 3.51 5.87
N ASN A 205 -22.71 4.57 6.42
CA ASN A 205 -23.16 5.73 5.66
C ASN A 205 -21.99 6.67 5.26
N PHE A 206 -21.14 6.24 4.33
CA PHE A 206 -20.07 7.06 3.79
C PHE A 206 -20.56 8.23 2.94
N LEU A 207 -19.77 9.29 2.87
CA LEU A 207 -19.81 10.26 1.79
C LEU A 207 -19.12 9.65 0.58
N ARG A 208 -19.91 9.20 -0.41
CA ARG A 208 -19.39 8.48 -1.58
C ARG A 208 -18.67 9.43 -2.53
N SER A 209 -17.49 9.01 -2.98
CA SER A 209 -16.69 9.65 -4.00
C SER A 209 -16.19 8.60 -4.97
N TYR A 210 -16.34 8.84 -6.28
CA TYR A 210 -15.94 7.88 -7.30
C TYR A 210 -14.79 8.42 -8.15
N CYS A 211 -13.91 7.50 -8.55
CA CYS A 211 -12.72 7.81 -9.32
C CYS A 211 -13.08 8.31 -10.73
N LEU A 212 -12.89 9.60 -10.96
CA LEU A 212 -13.16 10.24 -12.26
C LEU A 212 -12.24 9.73 -13.38
N THR A 213 -11.02 9.24 -13.03
CA THR A 213 -10.11 8.59 -13.99
C THR A 213 -10.75 7.39 -14.67
N HIS A 214 -11.55 6.58 -13.93
CA HIS A 214 -12.25 5.44 -14.50
C HIS A 214 -13.33 5.88 -15.50
N GLY A 215 -14.11 6.90 -15.17
CA GLY A 215 -15.06 7.50 -16.11
C GLY A 215 -14.36 8.06 -17.36
N ARG A 216 -13.26 8.81 -17.18
CA ARG A 216 -12.47 9.35 -18.29
C ARG A 216 -11.90 8.27 -19.19
N ARG A 217 -11.36 7.18 -18.63
CA ARG A 217 -10.76 6.07 -19.41
C ARG A 217 -11.75 5.42 -20.35
N LYS A 218 -12.99 5.24 -19.92
CA LYS A 218 -14.06 4.67 -20.73
C LYS A 218 -14.26 5.41 -22.06
N PHE A 219 -14.19 6.73 -22.02
CA PHE A 219 -14.29 7.56 -23.24
C PHE A 219 -12.98 7.63 -24.03
N TYR A 220 -11.83 7.64 -23.33
CA TYR A 220 -10.53 7.59 -23.99
C TYR A 220 -10.32 6.29 -24.79
N ASP A 221 -10.87 5.17 -24.31
CA ASP A 221 -10.76 3.86 -24.93
C ASP A 221 -11.88 3.61 -25.99
N LEU A 222 -12.82 4.57 -26.20
CA LEU A 222 -13.82 4.48 -27.24
C LEU A 222 -13.18 4.41 -28.63
N ASP A 223 -13.77 3.57 -29.51
CA ASP A 223 -13.33 3.42 -30.87
C ASP A 223 -13.33 4.79 -31.61
N LYS A 224 -12.47 4.92 -32.59
CA LYS A 224 -12.35 6.09 -33.50
C LYS A 224 -13.68 6.56 -34.11
N LYS A 225 -14.72 5.72 -34.07
CA LYS A 225 -16.09 6.08 -34.52
C LYS A 225 -16.75 7.15 -33.62
N PHE A 226 -16.29 7.34 -32.41
CA PHE A 226 -16.87 8.28 -31.43
C PHE A 226 -15.88 9.37 -31.02
N THR A 227 -15.00 9.79 -31.94
CA THR A 227 -13.90 10.73 -31.67
C THR A 227 -14.41 12.05 -31.07
N GLU A 228 -15.46 12.64 -31.64
CA GLU A 228 -16.04 13.90 -31.14
C GLU A 228 -16.57 13.79 -29.71
N ALA A 229 -17.32 12.72 -29.41
CA ALA A 229 -17.82 12.44 -28.07
C ALA A 229 -16.68 12.21 -27.08
N SER A 230 -15.65 11.46 -27.49
CA SER A 230 -14.46 11.20 -26.67
C SER A 230 -13.69 12.49 -26.39
N GLU A 231 -13.41 13.30 -27.39
CA GLU A 231 -12.70 14.60 -27.25
C GLU A 231 -13.46 15.54 -26.35
N PHE A 232 -14.78 15.65 -26.50
CA PHE A 232 -15.60 16.51 -25.66
C PHE A 232 -15.54 16.05 -24.20
N VAL A 233 -15.86 14.80 -23.90
CA VAL A 233 -15.89 14.29 -22.51
C VAL A 233 -14.52 14.38 -21.86
N VAL A 234 -13.46 13.93 -22.56
CA VAL A 234 -12.09 14.00 -22.06
C VAL A 234 -11.65 15.45 -21.83
N GLY A 235 -12.06 16.36 -22.73
CA GLY A 235 -11.79 17.80 -22.62
C GLY A 235 -12.43 18.42 -21.38
N GLN A 236 -13.73 18.16 -21.14
CA GLN A 236 -14.43 18.68 -19.96
C GLN A 236 -13.81 18.16 -18.64
N ILE A 237 -13.50 16.89 -18.59
CA ILE A 237 -12.84 16.29 -17.41
C ILE A 237 -11.42 16.86 -17.23
N ALA A 238 -10.69 17.15 -18.31
CA ALA A 238 -9.34 17.72 -18.23
C ALA A 238 -9.33 19.10 -17.55
N VAL A 239 -10.40 19.90 -17.66
CA VAL A 239 -10.55 21.16 -16.93
C VAL A 239 -10.51 20.92 -15.41
N ALA A 240 -11.26 19.95 -14.92
CA ALA A 240 -11.26 19.60 -13.50
C ALA A 240 -9.87 19.17 -13.02
N TYR A 241 -9.16 18.35 -13.77
CA TYR A 241 -7.79 17.94 -13.43
C TYR A 241 -6.78 19.08 -13.46
N LYS A 242 -6.90 20.00 -14.42
CA LYS A 242 -6.05 21.21 -14.48
C LYS A 242 -6.24 22.07 -13.23
N ASN A 243 -7.48 22.27 -12.83
CA ASN A 243 -7.82 23.05 -11.65
C ASN A 243 -7.38 22.36 -10.36
N ASP A 244 -7.51 21.03 -10.27
CA ASP A 244 -7.03 20.24 -9.15
C ASP A 244 -5.49 20.32 -9.01
N LYS A 245 -4.78 20.26 -10.14
CA LYS A 245 -3.33 20.44 -10.16
C LYS A 245 -2.96 21.82 -9.61
N TYR A 246 -3.64 22.87 -10.01
CA TYR A 246 -3.45 24.21 -9.46
C TYR A 246 -3.65 24.26 -7.95
N CYS A 247 -4.74 23.66 -7.45
CA CYS A 247 -5.00 23.59 -6.01
C CYS A 247 -3.88 22.90 -5.23
N LYS A 248 -3.36 21.80 -5.77
CA LYS A 248 -2.26 21.04 -5.16
C LYS A 248 -0.93 21.79 -5.18
N GLU A 249 -0.59 22.42 -6.28
CA GLU A 249 0.65 23.23 -6.43
C GLU A 249 0.65 24.46 -5.52
N ASN A 250 -0.53 25.04 -5.23
CA ASN A 250 -0.69 26.18 -4.33
C ASN A 250 -1.05 25.76 -2.89
N HIS A 251 -1.01 24.48 -2.57
CA HIS A 251 -1.27 23.94 -1.22
C HIS A 251 -2.59 24.42 -0.59
N LEU A 252 -3.66 24.54 -1.40
CA LEU A 252 -4.96 24.96 -0.92
C LEU A 252 -5.53 23.97 0.11
N SER A 253 -6.12 24.49 1.17
CA SER A 253 -6.84 23.70 2.16
C SER A 253 -8.06 22.98 1.52
N PRO A 254 -8.62 21.94 2.15
CA PRO A 254 -9.80 21.24 1.62
C PRO A 254 -10.98 22.16 1.31
N ALA A 255 -11.25 23.15 2.17
CA ALA A 255 -12.31 24.12 1.98
C ALA A 255 -12.02 25.09 0.80
N GLU A 256 -10.79 25.61 0.70
CA GLU A 256 -10.37 26.46 -0.42
C GLU A 256 -10.39 25.71 -1.74
N ARG A 257 -9.97 24.45 -1.75
CA ARG A 257 -10.02 23.56 -2.92
C ARG A 257 -11.45 23.33 -3.38
N LEU A 258 -12.38 23.07 -2.46
CA LEU A 258 -13.81 22.94 -2.79
C LEU A 258 -14.32 24.21 -3.44
N LYS A 259 -14.06 25.38 -2.84
CA LYS A 259 -14.48 26.68 -3.38
C LYS A 259 -13.90 26.92 -4.78
N TYR A 260 -12.60 26.65 -4.96
CA TYR A 260 -11.93 26.81 -6.26
C TYR A 260 -12.56 25.92 -7.35
N HIS A 261 -12.86 24.67 -7.03
CA HIS A 261 -13.56 23.79 -7.97
C HIS A 261 -14.99 24.24 -8.26
N GLN A 262 -15.70 24.79 -7.26
CA GLN A 262 -17.02 25.36 -7.47
C GLN A 262 -16.99 26.57 -8.41
N GLU A 263 -15.95 27.38 -8.37
CA GLU A 263 -15.79 28.56 -9.22
C GLU A 263 -15.27 28.21 -10.63
N HIS A 264 -14.35 27.25 -10.75
CA HIS A 264 -13.60 27.02 -11.98
C HIS A 264 -13.84 25.65 -12.67
N SER A 265 -14.47 24.69 -12.02
CA SER A 265 -14.74 23.37 -12.59
C SER A 265 -16.23 23.04 -12.72
N ARG A 266 -17.11 23.77 -12.03
CA ARG A 266 -18.55 23.50 -12.00
C ARG A 266 -19.16 23.62 -13.39
N GLU A 267 -18.83 24.65 -14.14
CA GLU A 267 -19.37 24.89 -15.47
C GLU A 267 -19.05 23.74 -16.43
N SER A 268 -17.78 23.34 -16.54
CA SER A 268 -17.37 22.24 -17.40
C SER A 268 -18.03 20.92 -17.03
N MET A 269 -18.18 20.64 -15.74
CA MET A 269 -18.88 19.42 -15.29
C MET A 269 -20.39 19.50 -15.55
N SER A 270 -21.00 20.70 -15.38
CA SER A 270 -22.44 20.88 -15.72
C SER A 270 -22.70 20.69 -17.20
N ASP A 271 -21.83 21.22 -18.06
CA ASP A 271 -21.94 21.07 -19.51
C ASP A 271 -21.76 19.62 -19.93
N LEU A 272 -20.82 18.89 -19.30
CA LEU A 272 -20.67 17.47 -19.50
C LEU A 272 -21.94 16.70 -19.13
N LYS A 273 -22.55 17.01 -17.98
CA LYS A 273 -23.80 16.35 -17.55
C LYS A 273 -24.93 16.59 -18.52
N LYS A 274 -25.18 17.86 -18.89
CA LYS A 274 -26.21 18.24 -19.85
C LYS A 274 -26.01 17.58 -21.21
N TRP A 275 -24.78 17.50 -21.68
CA TRP A 275 -24.46 16.82 -22.93
C TRP A 275 -24.81 15.33 -22.85
N CYS A 276 -24.44 14.65 -21.75
CA CYS A 276 -24.80 13.25 -21.53
C CYS A 276 -26.34 13.04 -21.52
N GLU A 277 -27.06 13.90 -20.80
CA GLU A 277 -28.53 13.86 -20.71
C GLU A 277 -29.16 14.08 -22.10
N ASN A 278 -28.74 15.09 -22.85
CA ASN A 278 -29.23 15.40 -24.18
C ASN A 278 -29.03 14.25 -25.18
N ILE A 279 -27.85 13.63 -25.21
CA ILE A 279 -27.57 12.49 -26.10
C ILE A 279 -28.52 11.32 -25.84
N ILE A 280 -28.86 11.05 -24.58
CA ILE A 280 -29.76 9.96 -24.20
C ILE A 280 -31.22 10.33 -24.51
N GLU A 281 -31.66 11.54 -24.14
CA GLU A 281 -33.03 12.01 -24.31
C GLU A 281 -33.42 12.14 -25.79
N ASN A 282 -32.51 12.68 -26.61
CA ASN A 282 -32.71 12.84 -28.06
C ASN A 282 -32.45 11.56 -28.84
N LYS A 283 -32.04 10.46 -28.16
CA LYS A 283 -31.71 9.17 -28.83
C LYS A 283 -30.61 9.29 -29.88
N GLU A 284 -29.66 10.19 -29.67
CA GLU A 284 -28.51 10.39 -30.59
C GLU A 284 -27.48 9.25 -30.47
N ALA A 285 -27.46 8.53 -29.35
CA ALA A 285 -26.74 7.27 -29.20
C ALA A 285 -27.70 6.09 -29.27
N GLU A 286 -27.36 5.10 -30.10
CA GLU A 286 -28.15 3.87 -30.24
C GLU A 286 -28.22 3.14 -28.89
N PRO A 287 -29.40 2.71 -28.42
CA PRO A 287 -29.56 1.96 -27.16
C PRO A 287 -28.64 0.71 -27.16
N ASN A 288 -27.94 0.48 -26.04
CA ASN A 288 -26.98 -0.60 -25.87
C ASN A 288 -25.69 -0.47 -26.72
N SER A 289 -25.49 0.65 -27.42
CA SER A 289 -24.18 0.95 -28.00
C SER A 289 -23.12 1.17 -26.90
N ILE A 290 -21.83 1.03 -27.25
CA ILE A 290 -20.74 1.32 -26.34
C ILE A 290 -20.84 2.75 -25.82
N LEU A 291 -21.13 3.73 -26.70
CA LEU A 291 -21.28 5.13 -26.33
C LEU A 291 -22.41 5.33 -25.30
N SER A 292 -23.60 4.79 -25.57
CA SER A 292 -24.74 4.86 -24.65
C SER A 292 -24.43 4.24 -23.30
N THR A 293 -23.74 3.09 -23.30
CA THR A 293 -23.32 2.39 -22.06
C THR A 293 -22.37 3.26 -21.21
N GLU A 294 -21.40 3.93 -21.83
CA GLU A 294 -20.44 4.74 -21.09
C GLU A 294 -21.04 6.08 -20.63
N ILE A 295 -21.98 6.66 -21.42
CA ILE A 295 -22.76 7.83 -20.98
C ILE A 295 -23.62 7.46 -19.76
N MET A 296 -24.34 6.34 -19.82
CA MET A 296 -25.17 5.88 -18.70
C MET A 296 -24.34 5.58 -17.45
N TYR A 297 -23.09 5.10 -17.62
CA TYR A 297 -22.17 4.96 -16.49
C TYR A 297 -21.90 6.31 -15.81
N LEU A 298 -21.61 7.37 -16.58
CA LEU A 298 -21.39 8.71 -15.99
C LEU A 298 -22.63 9.21 -15.27
N LEU A 299 -23.82 9.10 -15.91
CA LEU A 299 -25.08 9.60 -15.33
C LEU A 299 -25.47 8.83 -14.07
N ASN A 300 -25.38 7.50 -14.08
CA ASN A 300 -25.74 6.66 -12.94
C ASN A 300 -24.82 6.88 -11.71
N HIS A 301 -23.60 7.33 -11.93
CA HIS A 301 -22.62 7.55 -10.88
C HIS A 301 -22.26 9.02 -10.68
N TRP A 302 -23.07 9.94 -11.25
CA TRP A 302 -22.72 11.35 -11.35
C TRP A 302 -22.40 12.00 -10.02
N ASP A 303 -23.23 11.78 -8.99
CA ASP A 303 -23.05 12.43 -7.69
C ASP A 303 -21.72 12.05 -7.02
N GLY A 304 -21.30 10.80 -7.17
CA GLY A 304 -20.00 10.35 -6.68
C GLY A 304 -18.83 10.84 -7.54
N LEU A 305 -18.98 10.87 -8.88
CA LEU A 305 -17.95 11.36 -9.80
C LEU A 305 -17.73 12.88 -9.67
N ALA A 306 -18.80 13.65 -9.36
CA ALA A 306 -18.76 15.08 -9.15
C ALA A 306 -18.67 15.49 -7.68
N SER A 307 -18.40 14.56 -6.77
CA SER A 307 -18.37 14.78 -5.32
C SER A 307 -17.39 15.87 -4.88
N PHE A 308 -16.31 16.08 -5.61
CA PHE A 308 -15.31 17.15 -5.38
C PHE A 308 -15.87 18.56 -5.54
N LEU A 309 -17.08 18.72 -6.12
CA LEU A 309 -17.81 19.99 -6.23
C LEU A 309 -18.74 20.25 -5.03
N SER A 310 -18.95 19.28 -4.16
CA SER A 310 -19.95 19.34 -3.08
C SER A 310 -19.44 18.88 -1.72
N ILE A 311 -18.38 18.05 -1.68
CA ILE A 311 -17.87 17.46 -0.45
C ILE A 311 -16.47 18.00 -0.20
N GLU A 312 -16.31 18.72 0.92
CA GLU A 312 -14.99 19.20 1.36
C GLU A 312 -14.03 18.03 1.58
N GLY A 313 -12.85 18.10 0.96
CA GLY A 313 -11.83 17.07 1.06
C GLY A 313 -12.01 15.88 0.11
N ALA A 314 -13.07 15.82 -0.70
CA ALA A 314 -13.19 14.79 -1.73
C ALA A 314 -12.10 14.97 -2.80
N GLU A 315 -11.48 13.85 -3.21
CA GLU A 315 -10.49 13.82 -4.29
C GLU A 315 -11.18 13.55 -5.64
N LEU A 316 -10.47 13.83 -6.74
CA LEU A 316 -10.97 13.52 -8.08
C LEU A 316 -10.80 12.04 -8.45
N ASP A 317 -9.80 11.38 -7.88
CA ASP A 317 -9.46 10.02 -8.28
C ASP A 317 -8.83 9.17 -7.16
N ASN A 318 -8.67 7.90 -7.47
CA ASN A 318 -8.10 6.87 -6.59
C ASN A 318 -6.61 6.59 -6.89
N ASN A 319 -5.94 7.44 -7.67
CA ASN A 319 -4.58 7.20 -8.18
C ASN A 319 -3.55 6.94 -7.08
N GLN A 320 -3.68 7.59 -5.92
CA GLN A 320 -2.77 7.35 -4.80
C GLN A 320 -2.83 5.91 -4.29
N LEU A 321 -4.01 5.28 -4.26
CA LEU A 321 -4.14 3.88 -3.89
C LEU A 321 -3.70 2.95 -5.03
N GLU A 322 -4.06 3.25 -6.28
CA GLU A 322 -3.64 2.46 -7.43
C GLU A 322 -2.12 2.32 -7.50
N GLN A 323 -1.38 3.40 -7.21
CA GLN A 323 0.08 3.36 -7.12
C GLN A 323 0.58 2.42 -6.00
N LYS A 324 -0.10 2.38 -4.85
CA LYS A 324 0.26 1.45 -3.77
C LYS A 324 -0.08 -0.01 -4.12
N LEU A 325 -1.23 -0.24 -4.78
CA LEU A 325 -1.63 -1.57 -5.26
C LEU A 325 -0.69 -2.15 -6.33
N ARG A 326 0.06 -1.31 -7.05
CA ARG A 326 1.11 -1.78 -7.99
C ARG A 326 2.09 -2.74 -7.32
N LEU A 327 2.39 -2.56 -6.04
CA LEU A 327 3.24 -3.49 -5.29
C LEU A 327 2.64 -4.91 -5.30
N SER A 328 1.36 -5.07 -4.96
CA SER A 328 0.67 -6.37 -4.98
C SER A 328 0.62 -7.00 -6.37
N VAL A 329 0.44 -6.16 -7.41
CA VAL A 329 0.46 -6.61 -8.81
C VAL A 329 1.86 -7.09 -9.21
N LEU A 330 2.91 -6.35 -8.87
CA LEU A 330 4.30 -6.74 -9.15
C LEU A 330 4.68 -8.01 -8.38
N ASN A 331 4.31 -8.08 -7.12
CA ASN A 331 4.48 -9.27 -6.29
C ASN A 331 3.87 -10.49 -6.98
N ARG A 332 2.59 -10.40 -7.39
CA ARG A 332 1.90 -11.49 -8.12
C ARG A 332 2.58 -11.84 -9.45
N LYS A 333 3.09 -10.86 -10.19
CA LYS A 333 3.81 -11.12 -11.45
C LYS A 333 5.15 -11.82 -11.24
N ASN A 334 5.85 -11.55 -10.14
CA ASN A 334 7.18 -12.07 -9.87
C ASN A 334 7.18 -13.42 -9.14
N TRP A 335 6.31 -13.61 -8.14
CA TRP A 335 6.26 -14.86 -7.35
C TRP A 335 4.99 -15.68 -7.57
N LEU A 336 4.06 -15.21 -8.42
CA LEU A 336 2.89 -15.89 -8.96
C LEU A 336 1.74 -16.10 -7.95
N PHE A 337 1.99 -16.57 -6.73
CA PHE A 337 0.96 -16.95 -5.76
C PHE A 337 1.48 -16.97 -4.32
N TYR A 338 0.56 -16.95 -3.39
CA TYR A 338 0.77 -17.41 -2.02
C TYR A 338 0.42 -18.89 -1.92
N LYS A 339 1.23 -19.69 -1.19
CA LYS A 339 0.97 -21.13 -1.01
C LYS A 339 -0.21 -21.39 -0.08
N SER A 340 -0.33 -20.62 0.99
CA SER A 340 -1.32 -20.73 2.07
C SER A 340 -1.96 -19.39 2.40
N GLU A 341 -3.05 -19.41 3.15
CA GLU A 341 -3.68 -18.21 3.71
C GLU A 341 -2.77 -17.52 4.73
N LEU A 342 -2.05 -18.31 5.56
CA LEU A 342 -1.03 -17.75 6.45
C LEU A 342 0.04 -16.98 5.66
N GLY A 343 0.49 -17.54 4.52
CA GLY A 343 1.44 -16.84 3.64
C GLY A 343 0.90 -15.53 3.09
N ALA A 344 -0.39 -15.46 2.78
CA ALA A 344 -1.05 -14.24 2.36
C ALA A 344 -1.14 -13.23 3.51
N LEU A 345 -1.54 -13.67 4.71
CA LEU A 345 -1.62 -12.82 5.91
C LEU A 345 -0.25 -12.21 6.28
N ILE A 346 0.82 -13.02 6.30
CA ILE A 346 2.18 -12.52 6.55
C ILE A 346 2.59 -11.47 5.50
N GLY A 347 2.25 -11.73 4.23
CA GLY A 347 2.47 -10.76 3.16
C GLY A 347 1.69 -9.45 3.36
N ASP A 348 0.44 -9.54 3.76
CA ASP A 348 -0.41 -8.38 4.04
C ASP A 348 0.14 -7.54 5.20
N ILE A 349 0.55 -8.18 6.29
CA ILE A 349 1.16 -7.52 7.46
C ILE A 349 2.41 -6.74 7.04
N ILE A 350 3.36 -7.42 6.40
CA ILE A 350 4.65 -6.84 6.05
C ILE A 350 4.48 -5.74 5.01
N CYS A 351 3.68 -5.96 3.95
CA CYS A 351 3.42 -4.95 2.92
C CYS A 351 2.69 -3.73 3.49
N SER A 352 1.71 -3.92 4.38
CA SER A 352 0.98 -2.83 5.04
C SER A 352 1.92 -1.95 5.85
N LEU A 353 2.79 -2.56 6.64
CA LEU A 353 3.76 -1.83 7.45
C LEU A 353 4.82 -1.12 6.60
N ILE A 354 5.35 -1.77 5.54
CA ILE A 354 6.27 -1.11 4.59
C ILE A 354 5.63 0.15 4.03
N LYS A 355 4.40 0.05 3.50
CA LYS A 355 3.75 1.19 2.84
C LYS A 355 3.27 2.26 3.81
N THR A 356 2.94 1.90 5.04
CA THR A 356 2.62 2.87 6.09
C THR A 356 3.89 3.58 6.59
N CYS A 357 5.02 2.88 6.74
CA CYS A 357 6.32 3.50 7.03
C CYS A 357 6.70 4.52 5.95
N GLU A 358 6.61 4.12 4.66
CA GLU A 358 6.88 5.04 3.55
C GLU A 358 5.96 6.28 3.60
N ALA A 359 4.68 6.12 3.93
CA ALA A 359 3.73 7.22 4.05
C ALA A 359 4.03 8.14 5.24
N ALA A 360 4.65 7.60 6.29
CA ALA A 360 5.09 8.34 7.47
C ALA A 360 6.54 8.87 7.37
N ASN A 361 7.19 8.75 6.19
CA ASN A 361 8.61 9.08 5.99
C ASN A 361 9.57 8.33 6.94
N VAL A 362 9.22 7.10 7.30
CA VAL A 362 10.00 6.20 8.14
C VAL A 362 10.68 5.17 7.24
N ASN A 363 11.97 4.89 7.50
CA ASN A 363 12.68 3.82 6.81
C ASN A 363 12.15 2.46 7.26
N PRO A 364 11.54 1.62 6.39
CA PRO A 364 10.95 0.36 6.79
C PRO A 364 11.98 -0.66 7.30
N PHE A 365 13.23 -0.64 6.81
CA PHE A 365 14.29 -1.51 7.28
C PHE A 365 14.61 -1.23 8.76
N ASP A 366 14.89 0.03 9.09
CA ASP A 366 15.22 0.45 10.45
C ASP A 366 14.05 0.21 11.41
N TYR A 367 12.83 0.45 10.93
CA TYR A 367 11.60 0.16 11.66
C TYR A 367 11.47 -1.33 12.01
N PHE A 368 11.71 -2.23 11.06
CA PHE A 368 11.63 -3.68 11.32
C PHE A 368 12.69 -4.15 12.30
N VAL A 369 13.91 -3.64 12.18
CA VAL A 369 14.99 -3.92 13.14
C VAL A 369 14.59 -3.46 14.54
N TRP A 370 14.06 -2.25 14.65
CA TRP A 370 13.58 -1.70 15.93
C TRP A 370 12.43 -2.54 16.52
N ALA A 371 11.44 -2.89 15.72
CA ALA A 371 10.33 -3.71 16.17
C ALA A 371 10.81 -5.10 16.64
N MET A 372 11.72 -5.73 15.90
CA MET A 372 12.26 -7.03 16.28
C MET A 372 13.07 -7.00 17.59
N LYS A 373 13.74 -5.89 17.91
CA LYS A 373 14.47 -5.69 19.19
C LYS A 373 13.53 -5.49 20.38
N ASN A 374 12.29 -5.08 20.14
CA ASN A 374 11.31 -4.73 21.18
C ASN A 374 10.14 -5.71 21.28
N LYS A 375 10.36 -6.98 20.99
CA LYS A 375 9.32 -8.02 20.89
C LYS A 375 8.38 -8.10 22.09
N ASP A 376 8.91 -8.01 23.31
CA ASP A 376 8.13 -8.16 24.53
C ASP A 376 7.30 -6.92 24.84
N LEU A 377 7.81 -5.75 24.53
CA LEU A 377 7.08 -4.49 24.66
C LEU A 377 5.92 -4.38 23.65
N ILE A 378 6.10 -4.90 22.44
CA ILE A 378 5.05 -4.94 21.41
C ILE A 378 3.84 -5.77 21.87
N LYS A 379 4.05 -6.87 22.59
CA LYS A 379 2.95 -7.70 23.11
C LYS A 379 2.07 -6.96 24.12
N SER A 380 2.68 -6.08 24.93
CA SER A 380 1.97 -5.35 25.99
C SER A 380 1.37 -4.03 25.52
N SER A 381 1.97 -3.35 24.55
CA SER A 381 1.58 -2.01 24.11
C SER A 381 1.87 -1.79 22.63
N PRO A 382 1.21 -2.54 21.71
CA PRO A 382 1.51 -2.50 20.28
C PRO A 382 1.23 -1.13 19.63
N GLU A 383 0.33 -0.33 20.18
CA GLU A 383 0.00 1.02 19.72
C GLU A 383 1.18 2.00 19.80
N ASN A 384 2.12 1.75 20.72
CA ASN A 384 3.34 2.56 20.85
C ASN A 384 4.36 2.26 19.74
N PHE A 385 4.12 1.20 18.96
CA PHE A 385 4.98 0.75 17.88
C PHE A 385 4.43 1.04 16.48
N LEU A 386 3.39 1.85 16.37
CA LEU A 386 2.90 2.30 15.08
C LEU A 386 3.97 3.09 14.31
N PRO A 387 4.05 3.01 12.97
CA PRO A 387 5.15 3.57 12.19
C PRO A 387 5.49 5.03 12.50
N TRP A 388 4.53 5.88 12.72
CA TRP A 388 4.75 7.31 13.06
C TRP A 388 5.24 7.55 14.49
N ARG A 389 5.27 6.52 15.33
CA ARG A 389 5.87 6.56 16.68
C ARG A 389 7.35 6.21 16.67
N PHE A 390 7.86 5.67 15.57
CA PHE A 390 9.28 5.36 15.43
C PHE A 390 10.11 6.65 15.44
N LYS A 391 11.10 6.68 16.33
CA LYS A 391 12.09 7.76 16.43
C LYS A 391 13.47 7.16 16.22
N VAL A 392 14.23 7.75 15.33
CA VAL A 392 15.65 7.41 15.09
C VAL A 392 16.49 7.94 16.23
#